data_00f5ae38409aa5b4e6529dfd1e8eb39f
#
_entry.id   00f5ae38409aa5b4e6529dfd1e8eb39f
#
_cell.length_a   1.000
_cell.length_b   1.000
_cell.length_c   1.000
_cell.angle_alpha   90.00
_cell.angle_beta   90.00
_cell.angle_gamma   90.00
#
_symmetry.space_group_name_H-M   'P 1'
#
loop_
_entity.id
_entity.type
_entity.pdbx_description
1 polymer ?
#
loop_
_entity_poly.entity_id
_entity_poly.type
_entity_poly.pdbx_seq_one_letter_code
_entity_poly.pdbx_strand_id
1 'polypeptide(L)'
;MEIKSKFLKACFGMPTDSTPVWLMRQAGRILPQYRELRSNYQSIQTLFTTPELAAKITIMPIEYLGVDAAILYTDLVTPLTPLGCSFIYLSLIHI
;
A
#
# COMPACT_ATOMS: atom_id res chain seq x y z
N MET A 1 7.78 -25.49 -7.63
CA MET A 1 7.66 -24.50 -6.54
C MET A 1 6.29 -24.60 -5.90
N GLU A 2 6.25 -24.74 -4.60
CA GLU A 2 4.98 -24.77 -3.88
C GLU A 2 4.43 -23.38 -3.69
N ILE A 3 3.15 -23.17 -4.06
CA ILE A 3 2.48 -21.90 -3.87
C ILE A 3 1.71 -21.96 -2.56
N LYS A 4 2.13 -21.17 -1.57
CA LYS A 4 1.50 -21.13 -0.25
C LYS A 4 0.50 -20.01 -0.09
N SER A 5 0.67 -18.90 -0.82
CA SER A 5 -0.19 -17.74 -0.72
C SER A 5 -1.58 -18.04 -1.27
N LYS A 6 -2.60 -17.77 -0.47
CA LYS A 6 -4.00 -17.88 -0.88
C LYS A 6 -4.28 -17.02 -2.11
N PHE A 7 -3.76 -15.80 -2.12
CA PHE A 7 -3.95 -14.87 -3.23
C PHE A 7 -3.34 -15.42 -4.52
N LEU A 8 -2.09 -15.92 -4.46
CA LEU A 8 -1.43 -16.48 -5.64
C LEU A 8 -2.13 -17.74 -6.14
N LYS A 9 -2.58 -18.59 -5.22
CA LYS A 9 -3.37 -19.78 -5.61
C LYS A 9 -4.59 -19.37 -6.42
N ALA A 10 -5.33 -18.38 -5.94
CA ALA A 10 -6.51 -17.88 -6.66
C ALA A 10 -6.14 -17.30 -8.02
N CYS A 11 -5.03 -16.60 -8.14
CA CYS A 11 -4.55 -16.06 -9.42
C CYS A 11 -4.27 -17.16 -10.44
N PHE A 12 -3.82 -18.33 -9.97
CA PHE A 12 -3.54 -19.48 -10.84
C PHE A 12 -4.75 -20.43 -10.99
N GLY A 13 -5.92 -20.03 -10.50
CA GLY A 13 -7.11 -20.86 -10.59
C GLY A 13 -7.10 -22.08 -9.68
N MET A 14 -6.27 -22.09 -8.66
CA MET A 14 -6.16 -23.21 -7.71
C MET A 14 -7.18 -23.07 -6.58
N PRO A 15 -7.65 -24.20 -6.00
CA PRO A 15 -8.58 -24.15 -4.87
C PRO A 15 -7.96 -23.47 -3.66
N THR A 16 -8.78 -22.71 -2.91
CA THR A 16 -8.38 -22.08 -1.65
C THR A 16 -9.42 -22.36 -0.58
N ASP A 17 -8.98 -22.31 0.69
CA ASP A 17 -9.88 -22.53 1.84
C ASP A 17 -10.96 -21.47 1.95
N SER A 18 -10.62 -20.26 1.56
CA SER A 18 -11.52 -19.13 1.59
C SER A 18 -11.09 -18.13 0.52
N THR A 19 -11.97 -17.18 0.20
CA THR A 19 -11.68 -16.16 -0.78
C THR A 19 -10.59 -15.22 -0.26
N PRO A 20 -9.51 -14.97 -1.02
CA PRO A 20 -8.52 -13.99 -0.63
C PRO A 20 -9.12 -12.59 -0.63
N VAL A 21 -8.67 -11.76 0.31
CA VAL A 21 -9.24 -10.43 0.55
C VAL A 21 -8.16 -9.37 0.47
N TRP A 22 -8.46 -8.31 -0.26
CA TRP A 22 -7.75 -7.04 -0.25
C TRP A 22 -8.78 -5.95 -0.05
N LEU A 23 -8.50 -4.98 0.82
CA LEU A 23 -9.42 -3.89 1.11
C LEU A 23 -8.90 -2.59 0.50
N MET A 24 -9.75 -1.90 -0.23
CA MET A 24 -9.41 -0.58 -0.76
C MET A 24 -9.04 0.36 0.40
N ARG A 25 -7.93 1.07 0.25
CA ARG A 25 -7.40 1.99 1.26
C ARG A 25 -6.96 1.30 2.56
N GLN A 26 -6.66 0.02 2.49
CA GLN A 26 -6.15 -0.69 3.66
C GLN A 26 -4.85 -0.09 4.19
N ALA A 27 -3.97 0.39 3.30
CA ALA A 27 -2.77 1.12 3.68
C ALA A 27 -3.11 2.61 3.75
N GLY A 28 -3.35 3.11 4.96
CA GLY A 28 -3.71 4.52 5.09
C GLY A 28 -4.19 4.86 6.50
N ARG A 29 -4.93 5.96 6.61
CA ARG A 29 -5.31 6.56 7.89
C ARG A 29 -6.17 5.69 8.80
N ILE A 30 -6.74 4.63 8.29
CA ILE A 30 -7.46 3.65 9.10
C ILE A 30 -6.52 2.93 10.10
N LEU A 31 -5.23 2.82 9.75
CA LEU A 31 -4.26 2.11 10.60
C LEU A 31 -3.60 3.07 11.59
N PRO A 32 -3.65 2.76 12.90
CA PRO A 32 -2.95 3.58 13.90
C PRO A 32 -1.45 3.69 13.64
N GLN A 33 -0.82 2.59 13.22
CA GLN A 33 0.60 2.56 12.88
C GLN A 33 0.94 3.49 11.72
N TYR A 34 0.05 3.58 10.73
CA TYR A 34 0.23 4.50 9.62
C TYR A 34 0.14 5.95 10.10
N ARG A 35 -0.87 6.27 10.92
CA ARG A 35 -1.04 7.64 11.44
C ARG A 35 0.17 8.08 12.24
N GLU A 36 0.73 7.20 13.07
CA GLU A 36 1.93 7.49 13.85
C GLU A 36 3.12 7.74 12.94
N LEU A 37 3.36 6.86 11.96
CA LEU A 37 4.45 7.00 11.01
C LEU A 37 4.30 8.28 10.20
N ARG A 38 3.10 8.55 9.69
CA ARG A 38 2.82 9.71 8.85
C ARG A 38 3.07 11.03 9.60
N SER A 39 2.79 11.06 10.90
CA SER A 39 2.97 12.26 11.72
C SER A 39 4.44 12.71 11.83
N ASN A 40 5.39 11.80 11.60
CA ASN A 40 6.82 12.09 11.64
C ASN A 40 7.34 12.75 10.36
N TYR A 41 6.52 12.87 9.33
CA TYR A 41 6.91 13.39 8.02
C TYR A 41 5.93 14.45 7.55
N GLN A 42 6.45 15.54 6.99
CA GLN A 42 5.60 16.64 6.53
C GLN A 42 4.97 16.35 5.17
N SER A 43 5.65 15.60 4.33
CA SER A 43 5.21 15.33 2.96
C SER A 43 4.91 13.86 2.76
N ILE A 44 3.75 13.58 2.15
CA ILE A 44 3.39 12.22 1.77
C ILE A 44 4.32 11.69 0.68
N GLN A 45 4.92 12.58 -0.13
CA GLN A 45 5.89 12.16 -1.16
C GLN A 45 7.11 11.48 -0.54
N THR A 46 7.53 11.90 0.65
CA THR A 46 8.63 11.26 1.36
C THR A 46 8.34 9.79 1.61
N LEU A 47 7.11 9.47 1.94
CA LEU A 47 6.69 8.07 2.18
C LEU A 47 6.74 7.24 0.90
N PHE A 48 6.34 7.83 -0.23
CA PHE A 48 6.36 7.12 -1.52
C PHE A 48 7.78 6.92 -2.05
N THR A 49 8.68 7.88 -1.81
CA THR A 49 10.00 7.92 -2.43
C THR A 49 11.09 7.32 -1.58
N THR A 50 10.81 6.98 -0.34
CA THR A 50 11.75 6.30 0.54
C THR A 50 11.41 4.81 0.55
N PRO A 51 12.25 3.95 -0.09
CA PRO A 51 11.88 2.53 -0.27
C PRO A 51 11.56 1.81 1.03
N GLU A 52 12.30 2.08 2.11
CA GLU A 52 12.08 1.44 3.40
C GLU A 52 10.72 1.81 3.99
N LEU A 53 10.31 3.07 3.84
CA LEU A 53 9.02 3.54 4.34
C LEU A 53 7.87 3.01 3.49
N ALA A 54 8.03 3.04 2.17
CA ALA A 54 7.00 2.52 1.27
C ALA A 54 6.77 1.02 1.51
N ALA A 55 7.84 0.25 1.68
CA ALA A 55 7.74 -1.17 1.97
C ALA A 55 7.06 -1.42 3.31
N LYS A 56 7.43 -0.66 4.34
CA LYS A 56 6.85 -0.79 5.67
C LYS A 56 5.35 -0.52 5.65
N ILE A 57 4.92 0.55 4.97
CA ILE A 57 3.51 0.90 4.88
C ILE A 57 2.73 -0.14 4.07
N THR A 58 3.32 -0.65 3.00
CA THR A 58 2.71 -1.69 2.18
C THR A 58 2.38 -2.94 2.99
N ILE A 59 3.27 -3.33 3.90
CA ILE A 59 3.14 -4.55 4.70
C ILE A 59 2.21 -4.35 5.90
N MET A 60 2.07 -3.14 6.41
CA MET A 60 1.24 -2.85 7.59
C MET A 60 -0.16 -3.48 7.57
N PRO A 61 -0.94 -3.37 6.47
CA PRO A 61 -2.27 -3.96 6.44
C PRO A 61 -2.27 -5.47 6.62
N ILE A 62 -1.28 -6.14 6.07
CA ILE A 62 -1.17 -7.60 6.18
C ILE A 62 -0.94 -7.98 7.65
N GLU A 63 -0.04 -7.27 8.33
CA GLU A 63 0.29 -7.56 9.72
C GLU A 63 -0.85 -7.20 10.68
N TYR A 64 -1.55 -6.10 10.40
CA TYR A 64 -2.57 -5.58 11.31
C TYR A 64 -3.96 -6.14 11.04
N LEU A 65 -4.35 -6.24 9.75
CA LEU A 65 -5.70 -6.67 9.36
C LEU A 65 -5.77 -8.13 8.92
N GLY A 66 -4.62 -8.76 8.64
CA GLY A 66 -4.62 -10.13 8.17
C GLY A 66 -5.16 -10.32 6.76
N VAL A 67 -5.11 -9.27 5.94
CA VAL A 67 -5.53 -9.36 4.53
C VAL A 67 -4.57 -10.22 3.72
N ASP A 68 -5.00 -10.66 2.54
CA ASP A 68 -4.26 -11.65 1.75
C ASP A 68 -3.40 -11.04 0.66
N ALA A 69 -3.54 -9.76 0.39
CA ALA A 69 -2.78 -9.08 -0.65
C ALA A 69 -2.47 -7.65 -0.24
N ALA A 70 -1.38 -7.11 -0.77
CA ALA A 70 -1.02 -5.71 -0.57
C ALA A 70 -0.58 -5.11 -1.90
N ILE A 71 -0.89 -3.83 -2.08
CA ILE A 71 -0.43 -3.05 -3.23
C ILE A 71 0.65 -2.12 -2.73
N LEU A 72 1.74 -1.99 -3.48
CA LEU A 72 2.83 -1.10 -3.14
C LEU A 72 2.30 0.30 -2.84
N TYR A 73 2.69 0.85 -1.68
CA TYR A 73 2.24 2.17 -1.24
C TYR A 73 2.84 3.26 -2.12
N THR A 74 1.99 3.81 -2.97
CA THR A 74 2.36 4.83 -3.93
C THR A 74 1.08 5.52 -4.43
N ASP A 75 1.16 6.34 -5.47
CA ASP A 75 -0.02 6.83 -6.14
C ASP A 75 0.14 6.72 -7.67
N LEU A 76 -0.91 7.12 -8.38
CA LEU A 76 -0.97 6.94 -9.83
C LEU A 76 0.03 7.80 -10.59
N VAL A 77 0.47 8.93 -10.01
CA VAL A 77 1.37 9.88 -10.68
C VAL A 77 2.84 9.68 -10.31
N THR A 78 3.14 8.81 -9.33
CA THR A 78 4.52 8.57 -8.89
C THR A 78 5.46 8.24 -10.06
N PRO A 79 5.09 7.37 -11.03
CA PRO A 79 5.98 7.05 -12.15
C PRO A 79 6.33 8.24 -13.04
N LEU A 80 5.56 9.32 -12.98
CA LEU A 80 5.79 10.48 -13.83
C LEU A 80 6.92 11.38 -13.32
N THR A 81 7.28 11.28 -12.03
CA THR A 81 8.35 12.08 -11.44
C THR A 81 9.70 11.87 -12.15
N PRO A 82 10.14 10.62 -12.38
CA PRO A 82 11.38 10.38 -13.14
C PRO A 82 11.31 10.88 -14.59
N LEU A 83 10.10 11.08 -15.11
CA LEU A 83 9.90 11.59 -16.47
C LEU A 83 9.94 13.13 -16.54
N GLY A 84 10.21 13.80 -15.41
CA GLY A 84 10.34 15.24 -15.36
C GLY A 84 9.11 15.99 -14.91
N CYS A 85 8.05 15.29 -14.48
CA CYS A 85 6.85 15.93 -13.95
C CYS A 85 6.97 16.17 -12.46
N SER A 86 6.57 17.36 -12.00
CA SER A 86 6.53 17.69 -10.57
C SER A 86 5.08 17.74 -10.09
N PHE A 87 4.86 17.29 -8.86
CA PHE A 87 3.53 17.22 -8.27
C PHE A 87 3.52 17.84 -6.88
N ILE A 88 2.41 18.52 -6.57
CA ILE A 88 2.14 19.04 -5.24
C ILE A 88 0.86 18.35 -4.76
N TYR A 89 0.91 17.78 -3.55
CA TYR A 89 -0.25 17.10 -2.96
C TYR A 89 -1.04 18.08 -2.12
N LEU A 90 -2.28 18.32 -2.52
CA LEU A 90 -3.22 19.13 -1.79
C LEU A 90 -4.08 18.22 -0.89
N SER A 91 -4.78 18.85 0.07
CA SER A 91 -5.71 18.10 0.92
C SER A 91 -6.79 17.45 0.08
N LEU A 92 -7.14 16.20 0.40
CA LEU A 92 -8.22 15.50 -0.29
C LEU A 92 -9.57 16.17 -0.12
N ILE A 93 -9.71 17.01 0.90
CA ILE A 93 -10.94 17.76 1.14
C ILE A 93 -11.19 18.79 0.03
N HIS A 94 -10.14 19.21 -0.65
CA HIS A 94 -10.19 20.24 -1.68
C HIS A 94 -10.20 19.70 -3.11
N ILE A 95 -10.31 18.43 -3.26
CA ILE A 95 -10.34 17.78 -4.58
C ILE A 95 -11.77 17.68 -5.09
#